data_2ffdf83a2e63a20baf5dc65aaa0f8ac8
#
_entry.id   2ffdf83a2e63a20baf5dc65aaa0f8ac8
#
_cell.length_a   1.000
_cell.length_b   1.000
_cell.length_c   1.000
_cell.angle_alpha   90.00
_cell.angle_beta   90.00
_cell.angle_gamma   90.00
#
_symmetry.space_group_name_H-M   'P 1'
#
loop_
_entity.id
_entity.type
_entity.pdbx_description
1 polymer ?
#
loop_
_entity_poly.entity_id
_entity_poly.type
_entity_poly.pdbx_seq_one_letter_code
_entity_poly.pdbx_strand_id
1 'polypeptide(L)'
;MANKKMILYQLKIDKFKDSNETGYGDYKGLLLQIKYFQFLQIDGIILNNILDYYKNAKSLAEIESKYGSILEFKKMINIYNSNNIKMGINLDFNNLRDTFNNWKQAKILHENKNFTPNQTQKNAFEKYIDKNNKENDIFLNQTEFLDFYNKIFDFYLNLGCNFFVININNENSKNNNINEKEIDLIKNIYKISKQKNESFEIIIKTKNHELHKIQASQKEKIYDFLFIDKFSEIGSDKTYKNKLMIKFKPWQLLKELRNYLSYEDVIISLASEHIGRINSRWGDELAFNKEASKSFALLLLAARNSANIYYGDELGLLKAKIEDYRDFNEFNYNETKRYLETKNISTDIFYNSYLYQHSISVNNIMPWNLEPNFGFSKIKNKKFIFAENSKQNNVVSEFNDPTSSLNFYKYLIEFIKNKDFEEILNNGKISFSKDVFKKGIIKIKYKLQNKKLLFVINISKKSRKIHLSKKYEIIKSTYHDKKYLNIPNSLDPFESLILLKK
;
A
#
# COMPACT_ATOMS: atom_id res chain seq x y z
N MET A 1 11.20 22.04 -10.33
CA MET A 1 11.99 21.39 -9.26
C MET A 1 11.75 19.89 -9.34
N ALA A 2 12.77 19.05 -9.20
CA ALA A 2 12.58 17.60 -9.12
C ALA A 2 11.73 17.27 -7.90
N ASN A 3 10.76 16.36 -8.04
CA ASN A 3 9.95 15.92 -6.90
C ASN A 3 10.86 15.21 -5.91
N LYS A 4 10.86 15.66 -4.65
CA LYS A 4 11.63 14.98 -3.59
C LYS A 4 11.05 13.59 -3.35
N LYS A 5 11.90 12.56 -3.33
CA LYS A 5 11.52 11.20 -2.98
C LYS A 5 10.81 11.17 -1.64
N MET A 6 9.60 10.59 -1.60
CA MET A 6 8.81 10.39 -0.38
C MET A 6 8.80 8.93 0.05
N ILE A 7 8.88 8.70 1.35
CA ILE A 7 8.65 7.40 1.98
C ILE A 7 7.33 7.46 2.73
N LEU A 8 6.33 6.79 2.16
CA LEU A 8 4.99 6.73 2.70
C LEU A 8 4.78 5.43 3.47
N TYR A 9 3.91 5.49 4.46
CA TYR A 9 3.49 4.34 5.26
C TYR A 9 1.97 4.22 5.21
N GLN A 10 1.46 3.14 4.64
CA GLN A 10 0.04 2.90 4.47
C GLN A 10 -0.49 1.97 5.55
N LEU A 11 -1.58 2.35 6.21
CA LEU A 11 -2.16 1.56 7.28
C LEU A 11 -3.69 1.61 7.32
N LYS A 12 -4.28 0.62 8.02
CA LYS A 12 -5.68 0.60 8.44
C LYS A 12 -5.76 0.94 9.93
N ILE A 13 -6.53 1.97 10.27
CA ILE A 13 -6.66 2.42 11.66
C ILE A 13 -7.19 1.30 12.56
N ASP A 14 -8.25 0.61 12.13
CA ASP A 14 -8.91 -0.45 12.89
C ASP A 14 -8.00 -1.65 13.23
N LYS A 15 -6.85 -1.79 12.56
CA LYS A 15 -5.89 -2.88 12.74
C LYS A 15 -4.59 -2.44 13.40
N PHE A 16 -4.41 -1.15 13.68
CA PHE A 16 -3.10 -0.63 14.06
C PHE A 16 -2.88 -0.59 15.58
N LYS A 17 -3.71 0.14 16.35
CA LYS A 17 -3.62 0.20 17.81
C LYS A 17 -4.97 0.62 18.42
N ASP A 18 -5.49 -0.21 19.29
CA ASP A 18 -6.68 0.05 20.11
C ASP A 18 -6.25 0.65 21.45
N SER A 19 -6.65 1.88 21.73
CA SER A 19 -6.36 2.58 22.98
C SER A 19 -7.56 2.69 23.92
N ASN A 20 -8.76 2.41 23.44
CA ASN A 20 -10.03 2.59 24.14
C ASN A 20 -10.76 1.28 24.46
N GLU A 21 -10.11 0.14 24.21
CA GLU A 21 -10.59 -1.22 24.50
C GLU A 21 -11.91 -1.60 23.79
N THR A 22 -12.16 -1.01 22.61
CA THR A 22 -13.33 -1.35 21.78
C THR A 22 -13.08 -2.56 20.88
N GLY A 23 -11.81 -2.98 20.77
CA GLY A 23 -11.36 -4.02 19.85
C GLY A 23 -11.18 -3.55 18.42
N TYR A 24 -11.15 -2.24 18.19
CA TYR A 24 -10.77 -1.57 16.96
C TYR A 24 -9.68 -0.55 17.27
N GLY A 25 -8.69 -0.44 16.39
CA GLY A 25 -7.73 0.65 16.48
C GLY A 25 -8.42 2.01 16.31
N ASP A 26 -7.84 3.03 16.91
CA ASP A 26 -8.45 4.37 17.01
C ASP A 26 -7.42 5.50 16.81
N TYR A 27 -7.89 6.75 16.66
CA TYR A 27 -7.04 7.92 16.42
C TYR A 27 -6.05 8.18 17.55
N LYS A 28 -6.47 7.97 18.80
CA LYS A 28 -5.59 8.10 19.97
C LYS A 28 -4.55 7.00 19.99
N GLY A 29 -4.94 5.76 19.65
CA GLY A 29 -4.04 4.63 19.48
C GLY A 29 -2.97 4.91 18.44
N LEU A 30 -3.35 5.44 17.27
CA LEU A 30 -2.41 5.85 16.24
C LEU A 30 -1.48 6.96 16.75
N LEU A 31 -2.01 7.98 17.45
CA LEU A 31 -1.22 9.07 18.00
C LEU A 31 -0.17 8.59 19.01
N LEU A 32 -0.49 7.60 19.83
CA LEU A 32 0.47 7.01 20.78
C LEU A 32 1.68 6.38 20.09
N GLN A 33 1.59 6.05 18.80
CA GLN A 33 2.66 5.42 18.04
C GLN A 33 3.52 6.41 17.24
N ILE A 34 3.43 7.71 17.49
CA ILE A 34 4.20 8.72 16.75
C ILE A 34 5.71 8.46 16.79
N LYS A 35 6.24 7.98 17.93
CA LYS A 35 7.66 7.65 18.08
C LYS A 35 8.11 6.51 17.17
N TYR A 36 7.22 5.57 16.85
CA TYR A 36 7.48 4.51 15.90
C TYR A 36 7.71 5.05 14.49
N PHE A 37 6.90 5.99 14.05
CA PHE A 37 7.04 6.63 12.75
C PHE A 37 8.25 7.57 12.67
N GLN A 38 8.56 8.26 13.77
CA GLN A 38 9.80 9.05 13.89
C GLN A 38 11.03 8.14 13.82
N PHE A 39 11.01 6.97 14.47
CA PHE A 39 12.08 5.98 14.40
C PHE A 39 12.30 5.48 12.96
N LEU A 40 11.23 5.22 12.21
CA LEU A 40 11.31 4.84 10.80
C LEU A 40 11.65 6.00 9.86
N GLN A 41 11.52 7.26 10.32
CA GLN A 41 11.75 8.47 9.51
C GLN A 41 10.92 8.52 8.23
N ILE A 42 9.66 8.11 8.27
CA ILE A 42 8.73 8.22 7.15
C ILE A 42 8.35 9.68 6.89
N ASP A 43 7.97 10.01 5.65
CA ASP A 43 7.58 11.37 5.25
C ASP A 43 6.06 11.59 5.34
N GLY A 44 5.27 10.51 5.28
CA GLY A 44 3.82 10.62 5.37
C GLY A 44 3.11 9.30 5.60
N ILE A 45 1.87 9.38 6.10
CA ILE A 45 0.99 8.26 6.39
C ILE A 45 -0.23 8.31 5.47
N ILE A 46 -0.56 7.18 4.86
CA ILE A 46 -1.79 6.96 4.11
C ILE A 46 -2.78 6.22 5.00
N LEU A 47 -3.90 6.87 5.33
CA LEU A 47 -4.98 6.27 6.10
C LEU A 47 -6.01 5.62 5.18
N ASN A 48 -6.21 4.31 5.34
CA ASN A 48 -7.23 3.57 4.62
C ASN A 48 -8.53 3.49 5.40
N ASN A 49 -9.65 3.52 4.71
CA ASN A 49 -10.99 3.22 5.22
C ASN A 49 -11.42 4.07 6.43
N ILE A 50 -11.19 5.37 6.37
CA ILE A 50 -11.64 6.29 7.43
C ILE A 50 -13.01 6.92 7.13
N LEU A 51 -13.52 6.79 5.90
CA LEU A 51 -14.81 7.33 5.49
C LEU A 51 -15.93 6.35 5.80
N ASP A 52 -17.00 6.82 6.42
CA ASP A 52 -18.24 6.09 6.53
C ASP A 52 -19.08 6.28 5.26
N TYR A 53 -18.72 5.53 4.22
CA TYR A 53 -19.37 5.62 2.90
C TYR A 53 -20.85 5.20 2.91
N TYR A 54 -21.32 4.49 3.94
CA TYR A 54 -22.57 3.75 3.83
C TYR A 54 -23.69 4.18 4.77
N LYS A 55 -23.42 4.97 5.83
CA LYS A 55 -24.40 5.07 6.91
C LYS A 55 -25.31 6.29 6.89
N ASN A 56 -24.91 7.43 6.35
CA ASN A 56 -25.76 8.60 6.36
C ASN A 56 -25.53 9.52 5.16
N ALA A 57 -26.46 9.46 4.20
CA ALA A 57 -26.53 10.41 3.09
C ALA A 57 -26.72 11.89 3.54
N LYS A 58 -26.80 12.16 4.83
CA LYS A 58 -26.97 13.51 5.39
C LYS A 58 -25.68 14.27 5.57
N SER A 59 -24.52 13.59 5.67
CA SER A 59 -23.23 14.23 5.89
C SER A 59 -22.21 13.69 4.91
N LEU A 60 -21.62 14.60 4.13
CA LEU A 60 -20.69 14.33 3.02
C LEU A 60 -19.28 13.96 3.47
N ALA A 61 -19.01 14.03 4.77
CA ALA A 61 -17.67 13.98 5.31
C ALA A 61 -17.63 13.39 6.73
N GLU A 62 -18.49 12.42 7.02
CA GLU A 62 -18.44 11.74 8.32
C GLU A 62 -17.27 10.78 8.35
N ILE A 63 -16.39 11.01 9.30
CA ILE A 63 -15.36 10.07 9.72
C ILE A 63 -16.06 8.99 10.55
N GLU A 64 -15.73 7.71 10.31
CA GLU A 64 -16.29 6.62 11.10
C GLU A 64 -16.08 6.84 12.60
N SER A 65 -17.16 7.12 13.32
CA SER A 65 -17.17 7.43 14.78
C SER A 65 -16.56 6.33 15.65
N LYS A 66 -16.47 5.09 15.13
CA LYS A 66 -15.81 3.97 15.82
C LYS A 66 -14.31 4.18 16.05
N TYR A 67 -13.66 5.09 15.30
CA TYR A 67 -12.24 5.39 15.45
C TYR A 67 -11.99 6.59 16.38
N GLY A 68 -13.04 7.31 16.77
CA GLY A 68 -12.96 8.50 17.61
C GLY A 68 -13.71 9.70 17.02
N SER A 69 -13.64 10.83 17.70
CA SER A 69 -14.28 12.07 17.30
C SER A 69 -13.47 12.82 16.22
N ILE A 70 -14.15 13.74 15.51
CA ILE A 70 -13.51 14.67 14.56
C ILE A 70 -12.42 15.51 15.24
N LEU A 71 -12.64 15.90 16.50
CA LEU A 71 -11.65 16.66 17.27
C LEU A 71 -10.38 15.84 17.55
N GLU A 72 -10.53 14.57 17.90
CA GLU A 72 -9.38 13.65 18.07
C GLU A 72 -8.64 13.43 16.77
N PHE A 73 -9.35 13.27 15.66
CA PHE A 73 -8.76 13.18 14.33
C PHE A 73 -7.95 14.44 13.97
N LYS A 74 -8.54 15.63 14.14
CA LYS A 74 -7.84 16.90 13.89
C LYS A 74 -6.62 17.07 14.79
N LYS A 75 -6.73 16.72 16.09
CA LYS A 75 -5.60 16.74 17.02
C LYS A 75 -4.48 15.82 16.57
N MET A 76 -4.81 14.61 16.16
CA MET A 76 -3.86 13.62 15.64
C MET A 76 -3.12 14.17 14.42
N ILE A 77 -3.83 14.67 13.41
CA ILE A 77 -3.22 15.24 12.19
C ILE A 77 -2.28 16.39 12.54
N ASN A 78 -2.70 17.32 13.37
CA ASN A 78 -1.88 18.48 13.75
C ASN A 78 -0.58 18.06 14.44
N ILE A 79 -0.62 17.04 15.30
CA ILE A 79 0.58 16.54 15.99
C ILE A 79 1.51 15.84 14.98
N TYR A 80 0.99 15.04 14.04
CA TYR A 80 1.81 14.43 13.01
C TYR A 80 2.47 15.49 12.11
N ASN A 81 1.69 16.48 11.65
CA ASN A 81 2.20 17.59 10.84
C ASN A 81 3.29 18.40 11.56
N SER A 82 3.11 18.69 12.86
CA SER A 82 4.14 19.40 13.65
C SER A 82 5.44 18.59 13.82
N ASN A 83 5.39 17.28 13.59
CA ASN A 83 6.55 16.39 13.59
C ASN A 83 7.05 16.07 12.16
N ASN A 84 6.68 16.87 11.15
CA ASN A 84 7.04 16.73 9.74
C ASN A 84 6.60 15.40 9.11
N ILE A 85 5.52 14.78 9.60
CA ILE A 85 4.91 13.60 9.03
C ILE A 85 3.57 14.02 8.40
N LYS A 86 3.51 14.04 7.08
CA LYS A 86 2.29 14.38 6.33
C LYS A 86 1.21 13.33 6.56
N MET A 87 -0.06 13.76 6.61
CA MET A 87 -1.20 12.88 6.75
C MET A 87 -2.08 12.96 5.50
N GLY A 88 -2.36 11.81 4.90
CA GLY A 88 -3.21 11.70 3.73
C GLY A 88 -4.23 10.59 3.82
N ILE A 89 -5.24 10.68 2.98
CA ILE A 89 -6.40 9.80 2.96
C ILE A 89 -6.47 9.06 1.64
N ASN A 90 -6.70 7.75 1.73
CA ASN A 90 -7.01 6.94 0.54
C ASN A 90 -8.50 7.04 0.23
N LEU A 91 -8.82 7.61 -0.91
CA LEU A 91 -10.16 7.77 -1.46
C LEU A 91 -10.33 6.74 -2.60
N ASP A 92 -11.21 5.77 -2.40
CA ASP A 92 -11.59 4.86 -3.48
C ASP A 92 -12.64 5.51 -4.38
N PHE A 93 -12.38 5.57 -5.68
CA PHE A 93 -13.22 6.27 -6.62
C PHE A 93 -14.59 5.61 -6.79
N ASN A 94 -14.68 4.28 -6.69
CA ASN A 94 -15.96 3.59 -6.75
C ASN A 94 -16.79 3.91 -5.51
N ASN A 95 -16.18 3.91 -4.33
CA ASN A 95 -16.87 4.27 -3.09
C ASN A 95 -17.29 5.75 -3.10
N LEU A 96 -16.48 6.65 -3.65
CA LEU A 96 -16.86 8.07 -3.84
C LEU A 96 -18.07 8.21 -4.77
N ARG A 97 -18.11 7.44 -5.85
CA ARG A 97 -19.25 7.40 -6.77
C ARG A 97 -20.53 6.95 -6.08
N ASP A 98 -20.46 5.86 -5.33
CA ASP A 98 -21.60 5.31 -4.63
C ASP A 98 -22.09 6.29 -3.54
N THR A 99 -21.19 6.95 -2.83
CA THR A 99 -21.51 8.00 -1.86
C THR A 99 -22.15 9.23 -2.53
N PHE A 100 -21.65 9.65 -3.70
CA PHE A 100 -22.22 10.74 -4.48
C PHE A 100 -23.65 10.42 -4.93
N ASN A 101 -23.90 9.22 -5.42
CA ASN A 101 -25.22 8.78 -5.82
C ASN A 101 -26.21 8.79 -4.63
N ASN A 102 -25.79 8.32 -3.47
CA ASN A 102 -26.58 8.36 -2.25
C ASN A 102 -26.86 9.81 -1.78
N TRP A 103 -25.87 10.68 -1.87
CA TRP A 103 -26.01 12.11 -1.54
C TRP A 103 -26.99 12.81 -2.48
N LYS A 104 -26.91 12.56 -3.78
CA LYS A 104 -27.84 13.12 -4.79
C LYS A 104 -29.27 12.70 -4.51
N GLN A 105 -29.49 11.45 -4.16
CA GLN A 105 -30.81 10.93 -3.80
C GLN A 105 -31.34 11.57 -2.51
N ALA A 106 -30.50 11.73 -1.49
CA ALA A 106 -30.89 12.39 -0.25
C ALA A 106 -31.26 13.86 -0.48
N LYS A 107 -30.55 14.57 -1.36
CA LYS A 107 -30.87 15.94 -1.77
C LYS A 107 -32.25 16.03 -2.43
N ILE A 108 -32.55 15.14 -3.37
CA ILE A 108 -33.87 15.06 -4.05
C ILE A 108 -34.99 14.80 -3.02
N LEU A 109 -34.77 13.89 -2.06
CA LEU A 109 -35.75 13.60 -1.01
C LEU A 109 -35.97 14.78 -0.04
N HIS A 110 -34.92 15.57 0.24
CA HIS A 110 -35.02 16.76 1.09
C HIS A 110 -35.70 17.95 0.41
N GLU A 111 -35.50 18.10 -0.89
CA GLU A 111 -36.18 19.16 -1.68
C GLU A 111 -37.67 18.87 -1.87
N ASN A 112 -38.05 17.58 -1.88
CA ASN A 112 -39.45 17.14 -1.92
C ASN A 112 -40.04 16.96 -0.51
N LYS A 113 -40.19 18.04 0.25
CA LYS A 113 -40.60 18.10 1.67
C LYS A 113 -41.86 17.32 2.10
N ASN A 114 -42.63 16.74 1.17
CA ASN A 114 -43.91 16.04 1.43
C ASN A 114 -43.87 14.52 1.18
N PHE A 115 -42.68 13.91 1.01
CA PHE A 115 -42.63 12.48 0.65
C PHE A 115 -42.04 11.64 1.80
N THR A 116 -42.92 10.92 2.52
CA THR A 116 -42.54 9.82 3.42
C THR A 116 -42.72 8.49 2.70
N PRO A 117 -41.66 7.86 2.18
CA PRO A 117 -41.85 6.60 1.43
C PRO A 117 -42.27 5.47 2.38
N ASN A 118 -43.31 4.72 2.02
CA ASN A 118 -43.66 3.46 2.69
C ASN A 118 -42.67 2.34 2.32
N GLN A 119 -42.70 1.20 3.03
CA GLN A 119 -41.77 0.09 2.83
C GLN A 119 -41.74 -0.47 1.41
N THR A 120 -42.91 -0.48 0.74
CA THR A 120 -43.08 -0.95 -0.64
C THR A 120 -42.41 0.00 -1.63
N GLN A 121 -42.47 1.29 -1.37
CA GLN A 121 -41.80 2.34 -2.14
C GLN A 121 -40.28 2.33 -1.93
N LYS A 122 -39.79 2.01 -0.71
CA LYS A 122 -38.38 1.76 -0.46
C LYS A 122 -37.86 0.58 -1.28
N ASN A 123 -38.57 -0.54 -1.29
CA ASN A 123 -38.18 -1.73 -2.04
C ASN A 123 -38.26 -1.53 -3.57
N ALA A 124 -39.25 -0.74 -4.05
CA ALA A 124 -39.34 -0.36 -5.44
C ALA A 124 -38.23 0.60 -5.85
N PHE A 125 -37.80 1.47 -4.94
CA PHE A 125 -36.75 2.42 -5.12
C PHE A 125 -35.37 1.73 -5.12
N GLU A 126 -35.12 0.75 -4.24
CA GLU A 126 -33.94 -0.11 -4.26
C GLU A 126 -33.85 -0.92 -5.57
N LYS A 127 -34.97 -1.47 -6.07
CA LYS A 127 -35.02 -2.12 -7.38
C LYS A 127 -34.82 -1.14 -8.56
N TYR A 128 -35.27 0.10 -8.42
CA TYR A 128 -35.06 1.15 -9.41
C TYR A 128 -33.60 1.57 -9.49
N ILE A 129 -32.93 1.63 -8.33
CA ILE A 129 -31.48 1.90 -8.20
C ILE A 129 -30.66 0.81 -8.90
N ASP A 130 -30.97 -0.47 -8.67
CA ASP A 130 -30.29 -1.60 -9.31
C ASP A 130 -30.46 -1.62 -10.84
N LYS A 131 -31.62 -1.17 -11.32
CA LYS A 131 -31.94 -1.15 -12.76
C LYS A 131 -31.36 0.06 -13.51
N ASN A 132 -31.22 1.21 -12.81
CA ASN A 132 -30.73 2.48 -13.38
C ASN A 132 -29.26 2.78 -13.05
N ASN A 133 -28.52 1.87 -12.43
CA ASN A 133 -27.09 1.99 -12.19
C ASN A 133 -26.25 2.17 -13.48
N LYS A 134 -26.83 1.99 -14.66
CA LYS A 134 -26.20 2.32 -15.94
C LYS A 134 -26.33 3.80 -16.33
N GLU A 135 -27.29 4.54 -15.78
CA GLU A 135 -27.56 5.95 -16.15
C GLU A 135 -26.99 6.98 -15.14
N ASN A 136 -26.61 6.54 -13.92
CA ASN A 136 -25.97 7.40 -12.92
C ASN A 136 -24.43 7.39 -13.04
N ASP A 137 -23.94 7.54 -14.26
CA ASP A 137 -22.52 7.65 -14.52
C ASP A 137 -22.01 9.01 -14.02
N ILE A 138 -21.01 9.03 -13.13
CA ILE A 138 -20.32 10.24 -12.67
C ILE A 138 -19.86 11.09 -13.87
N PHE A 139 -19.56 10.43 -14.98
CA PHE A 139 -19.11 11.06 -16.21
C PHE A 139 -20.23 11.81 -16.95
N LEU A 140 -21.50 11.53 -16.65
CA LEU A 140 -22.65 12.28 -17.19
C LEU A 140 -23.00 13.50 -16.32
N ASN A 141 -22.59 13.51 -15.05
CA ASN A 141 -22.87 14.56 -14.07
C ASN A 141 -21.57 15.15 -13.46
N GLN A 142 -20.54 15.39 -14.27
CA GLN A 142 -19.22 15.83 -13.80
C GLN A 142 -19.27 17.08 -12.92
N THR A 143 -20.08 18.09 -13.29
CA THR A 143 -20.19 19.33 -12.51
C THR A 143 -20.67 19.08 -11.09
N GLU A 144 -21.75 18.32 -10.91
CA GLU A 144 -22.31 18.01 -9.59
C GLU A 144 -21.33 17.15 -8.77
N PHE A 145 -20.64 16.21 -9.43
CA PHE A 145 -19.61 15.40 -8.76
C PHE A 145 -18.42 16.26 -8.32
N LEU A 146 -18.01 17.23 -9.11
CA LEU A 146 -16.93 18.14 -8.74
C LEU A 146 -17.33 19.07 -7.58
N ASP A 147 -18.59 19.49 -7.49
CA ASP A 147 -19.13 20.21 -6.33
C ASP A 147 -19.12 19.33 -5.07
N PHE A 148 -19.48 18.07 -5.21
CA PHE A 148 -19.40 17.08 -4.14
C PHE A 148 -17.95 16.83 -3.69
N TYR A 149 -17.03 16.60 -4.63
CA TYR A 149 -15.60 16.45 -4.36
C TYR A 149 -15.05 17.69 -3.63
N ASN A 150 -15.44 18.86 -4.08
CA ASN A 150 -15.02 20.14 -3.52
C ASN A 150 -15.36 20.26 -2.02
N LYS A 151 -16.54 19.79 -1.61
CA LYS A 151 -16.94 19.77 -0.19
C LYS A 151 -16.12 18.78 0.63
N ILE A 152 -15.84 17.58 0.07
CA ILE A 152 -14.96 16.60 0.71
C ILE A 152 -13.55 17.19 0.86
N PHE A 153 -13.03 17.82 -0.20
CA PHE A 153 -11.71 18.44 -0.19
C PHE A 153 -11.59 19.51 0.90
N ASP A 154 -12.56 20.44 0.96
CA ASP A 154 -12.59 21.50 1.97
C ASP A 154 -12.63 20.94 3.40
N PHE A 155 -13.43 19.91 3.61
CA PHE A 155 -13.53 19.28 4.92
C PHE A 155 -12.18 18.74 5.40
N TYR A 156 -11.50 17.92 4.58
CA TYR A 156 -10.23 17.32 4.97
C TYR A 156 -9.06 18.31 4.98
N LEU A 157 -9.09 19.31 4.08
CA LEU A 157 -8.12 20.40 4.12
C LEU A 157 -8.21 21.18 5.44
N ASN A 158 -9.43 21.50 5.91
CA ASN A 158 -9.69 22.18 7.18
C ASN A 158 -9.31 21.34 8.42
N LEU A 159 -9.26 20.02 8.27
CA LEU A 159 -8.74 19.12 9.31
C LEU A 159 -7.22 19.03 9.32
N GLY A 160 -6.54 19.57 8.28
CA GLY A 160 -5.08 19.60 8.18
C GLY A 160 -4.48 18.47 7.35
N CYS A 161 -5.26 17.73 6.56
CA CYS A 161 -4.74 16.74 5.62
C CYS A 161 -3.85 17.42 4.57
N ASN A 162 -2.81 16.69 4.14
CA ASN A 162 -1.78 17.20 3.24
C ASN A 162 -1.87 16.63 1.82
N PHE A 163 -2.51 15.48 1.65
CA PHE A 163 -2.65 14.83 0.35
C PHE A 163 -3.83 13.86 0.30
N PHE A 164 -4.30 13.58 -0.91
CA PHE A 164 -5.20 12.46 -1.20
C PHE A 164 -4.50 11.42 -2.07
N VAL A 165 -4.80 10.15 -1.78
CA VAL A 165 -4.53 9.02 -2.69
C VAL A 165 -5.87 8.63 -3.30
N ILE A 166 -6.07 8.95 -4.58
CA ILE A 166 -7.33 8.66 -5.28
C ILE A 166 -7.15 7.37 -6.08
N ASN A 167 -7.79 6.30 -5.61
CA ASN A 167 -7.75 5.00 -6.26
C ASN A 167 -8.79 4.93 -7.38
N ILE A 168 -8.31 4.89 -8.62
CA ILE A 168 -9.13 4.82 -9.84
C ILE A 168 -9.22 3.41 -10.43
N ASN A 169 -8.71 2.40 -9.73
CA ASN A 169 -8.79 1.02 -10.23
C ASN A 169 -10.24 0.54 -10.25
N ASN A 170 -10.73 0.23 -11.42
CA ASN A 170 -12.05 -0.41 -11.58
C ASN A 170 -11.84 -1.94 -11.60
N GLU A 171 -12.22 -2.62 -10.50
CA GLU A 171 -12.10 -4.09 -10.38
C GLU A 171 -12.96 -4.84 -11.40
N ASN A 172 -14.01 -4.21 -11.91
CA ASN A 172 -14.97 -4.81 -12.83
C ASN A 172 -14.60 -4.60 -14.31
N SER A 173 -13.63 -3.75 -14.64
CA SER A 173 -13.23 -3.55 -16.03
C SER A 173 -12.23 -4.62 -16.48
N LYS A 174 -12.58 -5.39 -17.52
CA LYS A 174 -11.66 -6.34 -18.17
C LYS A 174 -10.47 -5.64 -18.86
N ASN A 175 -10.63 -4.39 -19.22
CA ASN A 175 -9.61 -3.53 -19.80
C ASN A 175 -9.34 -2.38 -18.83
N ASN A 176 -8.15 -2.33 -18.24
CA ASN A 176 -7.70 -1.23 -17.37
C ASN A 176 -7.40 0.06 -18.17
N ASN A 177 -8.01 0.27 -19.33
CA ASN A 177 -7.80 1.48 -20.12
C ASN A 177 -8.64 2.61 -19.52
N ILE A 178 -7.98 3.71 -19.25
CA ILE A 178 -8.59 4.94 -18.75
C ILE A 178 -9.17 5.67 -19.96
N ASN A 179 -10.47 6.02 -19.89
CA ASN A 179 -11.13 6.75 -20.96
C ASN A 179 -10.92 8.27 -20.85
N GLU A 180 -11.21 9.02 -21.91
CA GLU A 180 -11.02 10.48 -21.95
C GLU A 180 -11.81 11.21 -20.85
N LYS A 181 -13.03 10.78 -20.53
CA LYS A 181 -13.85 11.39 -19.48
C LYS A 181 -13.23 11.20 -18.08
N GLU A 182 -12.62 10.04 -17.83
CA GLU A 182 -11.87 9.80 -16.59
C GLU A 182 -10.65 10.71 -16.49
N ILE A 183 -9.95 10.91 -17.60
CA ILE A 183 -8.80 11.81 -17.67
C ILE A 183 -9.23 13.24 -17.37
N ASP A 184 -10.31 13.72 -18.00
CA ASP A 184 -10.84 15.08 -17.79
C ASP A 184 -11.31 15.29 -16.35
N LEU A 185 -11.91 14.28 -15.75
CA LEU A 185 -12.32 14.33 -14.35
C LEU A 185 -11.10 14.43 -13.42
N ILE A 186 -10.05 13.64 -13.66
CA ILE A 186 -8.80 13.72 -12.88
C ILE A 186 -8.16 15.10 -13.02
N LYS A 187 -8.13 15.68 -14.23
CA LYS A 187 -7.63 17.05 -14.47
C LYS A 187 -8.39 18.10 -13.66
N ASN A 188 -9.72 18.00 -13.66
CA ASN A 188 -10.56 18.93 -12.93
C ASN A 188 -10.38 18.79 -11.41
N ILE A 189 -10.30 17.58 -10.89
CA ILE A 189 -9.96 17.30 -9.48
C ILE A 189 -8.62 17.93 -9.11
N TYR A 190 -7.58 17.70 -9.92
CA TYR A 190 -6.25 18.27 -9.70
C TYR A 190 -6.30 19.80 -9.70
N LYS A 191 -6.92 20.41 -10.72
CA LYS A 191 -7.05 21.88 -10.86
C LYS A 191 -7.77 22.52 -9.66
N ILE A 192 -8.91 21.97 -9.25
CA ILE A 192 -9.68 22.45 -8.08
C ILE A 192 -8.82 22.38 -6.82
N SER A 193 -8.13 21.26 -6.60
CA SER A 193 -7.31 21.06 -5.41
C SER A 193 -6.15 22.06 -5.36
N LYS A 194 -5.47 22.29 -6.49
CA LYS A 194 -4.34 23.23 -6.59
C LYS A 194 -4.76 24.70 -6.49
N GLN A 195 -5.93 25.06 -6.99
CA GLN A 195 -6.49 26.40 -6.83
C GLN A 195 -6.76 26.75 -5.36
N LYS A 196 -7.18 25.76 -4.56
CA LYS A 196 -7.44 25.96 -3.13
C LYS A 196 -6.19 25.89 -2.27
N ASN A 197 -5.29 24.96 -2.59
CA ASN A 197 -4.03 24.81 -1.87
C ASN A 197 -2.96 24.22 -2.80
N GLU A 198 -2.02 25.03 -3.25
CA GLU A 198 -0.95 24.62 -4.16
C GLU A 198 -0.05 23.53 -3.55
N SER A 199 0.14 23.54 -2.23
CA SER A 199 0.98 22.55 -1.52
C SER A 199 0.29 21.22 -1.26
N PHE A 200 -1.03 21.13 -1.44
CA PHE A 200 -1.78 19.88 -1.27
C PHE A 200 -1.46 18.92 -2.41
N GLU A 201 -1.07 17.68 -2.09
CA GLU A 201 -0.64 16.70 -3.10
C GLU A 201 -1.79 15.80 -3.53
N ILE A 202 -1.94 15.61 -4.84
CA ILE A 202 -2.89 14.66 -5.44
C ILE A 202 -2.09 13.48 -5.98
N ILE A 203 -2.32 12.31 -5.39
CA ILE A 203 -1.71 11.04 -5.75
C ILE A 203 -2.76 10.17 -6.43
N ILE A 204 -2.56 9.79 -7.67
CA ILE A 204 -3.47 8.88 -8.38
C ILE A 204 -2.96 7.46 -8.25
N LYS A 205 -3.75 6.58 -7.63
CA LYS A 205 -3.44 5.15 -7.50
C LYS A 205 -4.06 4.36 -8.64
N THR A 206 -3.23 3.64 -9.39
CA THR A 206 -3.66 2.87 -10.57
C THR A 206 -2.78 1.63 -10.81
N LYS A 207 -3.31 0.66 -11.53
CA LYS A 207 -2.57 -0.50 -12.04
C LYS A 207 -1.90 -0.22 -13.40
N ASN A 208 -2.19 0.91 -14.03
CA ASN A 208 -1.76 1.23 -15.38
C ASN A 208 -0.86 2.47 -15.42
N HIS A 209 0.10 2.46 -16.34
CA HIS A 209 1.02 3.58 -16.57
C HIS A 209 0.57 4.56 -17.67
N GLU A 210 -0.63 4.40 -18.22
CA GLU A 210 -1.14 5.27 -19.30
C GLU A 210 -1.20 6.72 -18.88
N LEU A 211 -1.63 7.03 -17.65
CA LEU A 211 -1.65 8.39 -17.13
C LEU A 211 -0.27 9.06 -17.16
N HIS A 212 0.80 8.31 -16.91
CA HIS A 212 2.16 8.85 -16.99
C HIS A 212 2.51 9.26 -18.43
N LYS A 213 2.10 8.46 -19.42
CA LYS A 213 2.30 8.80 -20.85
C LYS A 213 1.47 10.02 -21.24
N ILE A 214 0.22 10.11 -20.75
CA ILE A 214 -0.68 11.24 -21.02
C ILE A 214 -0.10 12.53 -20.43
N GLN A 215 0.31 12.53 -19.16
CA GLN A 215 0.94 13.69 -18.53
C GLN A 215 2.21 14.13 -19.29
N ALA A 216 3.05 13.19 -19.68
CA ALA A 216 4.26 13.47 -20.46
C ALA A 216 3.97 14.04 -21.84
N SER A 217 2.92 13.56 -22.54
CA SER A 217 2.55 14.00 -23.88
C SER A 217 1.89 15.38 -23.88
N GLN A 218 1.07 15.67 -22.87
CA GLN A 218 0.31 16.93 -22.79
C GLN A 218 1.10 18.08 -22.17
N LYS A 219 2.25 17.80 -21.52
CA LYS A 219 3.06 18.76 -20.76
C LYS A 219 2.28 19.51 -19.67
N GLU A 220 1.14 18.96 -19.27
CA GLU A 220 0.26 19.50 -18.25
C GLU A 220 0.25 18.54 -17.05
N LYS A 221 0.39 19.08 -15.83
CA LYS A 221 0.26 18.28 -14.62
C LYS A 221 -1.22 17.95 -14.36
N ILE A 222 -1.49 16.65 -14.17
CA ILE A 222 -2.81 16.13 -13.82
C ILE A 222 -2.80 15.37 -12.48
N TYR A 223 -1.61 15.19 -11.90
CA TYR A 223 -1.35 14.68 -10.55
C TYR A 223 0.05 15.10 -10.09
N ASP A 224 0.34 15.00 -8.81
CA ASP A 224 1.70 15.20 -8.29
C ASP A 224 2.49 13.89 -8.30
N PHE A 225 1.86 12.77 -7.94
CA PHE A 225 2.46 11.44 -7.97
C PHE A 225 1.49 10.39 -8.52
N LEU A 226 2.06 9.41 -9.22
CA LEU A 226 1.35 8.22 -9.69
C LEU A 226 1.72 7.01 -8.83
N PHE A 227 0.78 6.49 -8.06
CA PHE A 227 0.96 5.31 -7.23
C PHE A 227 0.62 4.05 -8.03
N ILE A 228 1.63 3.21 -8.31
CA ILE A 228 1.46 1.98 -9.10
C ILE A 228 1.20 0.78 -8.19
N ASP A 229 -0.01 0.23 -8.26
CA ASP A 229 -0.49 -0.92 -7.47
C ASP A 229 -0.55 -2.24 -8.26
N LYS A 230 0.25 -2.36 -9.30
CA LYS A 230 0.25 -3.53 -10.18
C LYS A 230 1.09 -4.70 -9.66
N PHE A 231 2.14 -4.40 -8.90
CA PHE A 231 3.13 -5.41 -8.53
C PHE A 231 2.58 -6.48 -7.61
N SER A 232 1.63 -6.11 -6.77
CA SER A 232 0.96 -7.01 -5.83
C SER A 232 0.28 -8.21 -6.51
N GLU A 233 -0.13 -8.10 -7.77
CA GLU A 233 -0.80 -9.18 -8.51
C GLU A 233 0.17 -10.26 -9.07
N ILE A 234 1.49 -10.00 -9.04
CA ILE A 234 2.46 -10.93 -9.60
C ILE A 234 2.49 -12.22 -8.79
N GLY A 235 2.39 -13.36 -9.49
CA GLY A 235 2.32 -14.69 -8.87
C GLY A 235 0.92 -15.10 -8.41
N SER A 236 -0.13 -14.35 -8.81
CA SER A 236 -1.52 -14.69 -8.55
C SER A 236 -2.16 -15.40 -9.74
N ASP A 237 -3.10 -16.30 -9.49
CA ASP A 237 -3.91 -16.94 -10.54
C ASP A 237 -5.13 -16.09 -10.86
N LYS A 238 -5.19 -15.62 -12.11
CA LYS A 238 -6.30 -14.81 -12.59
C LYS A 238 -7.58 -15.62 -12.84
N THR A 239 -7.49 -16.93 -13.06
CA THR A 239 -8.64 -17.79 -13.40
C THR A 239 -9.60 -17.95 -12.22
N TYR A 240 -9.09 -17.87 -11.00
CA TYR A 240 -9.86 -17.96 -9.74
C TYR A 240 -10.00 -16.60 -9.07
N LYS A 241 -10.15 -15.51 -9.83
CA LYS A 241 -10.21 -14.16 -9.29
C LYS A 241 -9.05 -13.85 -8.32
N ASN A 242 -7.84 -14.22 -8.70
CA ASN A 242 -6.62 -14.11 -7.89
C ASN A 242 -6.61 -14.97 -6.62
N LYS A 243 -7.36 -16.06 -6.55
CA LYS A 243 -7.51 -16.88 -5.34
C LYS A 243 -6.51 -18.02 -5.21
N LEU A 244 -5.87 -18.45 -6.31
CA LEU A 244 -4.84 -19.49 -6.25
C LEU A 244 -3.47 -18.89 -6.56
N MET A 245 -2.49 -19.22 -5.73
CA MET A 245 -1.13 -18.74 -5.90
C MET A 245 -0.41 -19.56 -6.97
N ILE A 246 -0.02 -18.90 -8.05
CA ILE A 246 0.94 -19.46 -8.99
C ILE A 246 2.34 -19.28 -8.41
N LYS A 247 3.24 -20.20 -8.70
CA LYS A 247 4.63 -20.11 -8.28
C LYS A 247 5.25 -18.76 -8.67
N PHE A 248 5.70 -17.99 -7.69
CA PHE A 248 6.37 -16.72 -7.90
C PHE A 248 7.60 -16.87 -8.78
N LYS A 249 7.67 -16.07 -9.82
CA LYS A 249 8.80 -15.99 -10.74
C LYS A 249 9.45 -14.60 -10.60
N PRO A 250 10.60 -14.48 -9.93
CA PRO A 250 11.25 -13.18 -9.68
C PRO A 250 11.43 -12.31 -10.92
N TRP A 251 11.67 -12.93 -12.08
CA TRP A 251 11.86 -12.20 -13.34
C TRP A 251 10.61 -11.41 -13.78
N GLN A 252 9.40 -11.85 -13.41
CA GLN A 252 8.15 -11.14 -13.74
C GLN A 252 8.08 -9.82 -12.97
N LEU A 253 8.35 -9.86 -11.65
CA LEU A 253 8.40 -8.67 -10.81
C LEU A 253 9.47 -7.69 -11.32
N LEU A 254 10.67 -8.18 -11.58
CA LEU A 254 11.77 -7.33 -12.03
C LEU A 254 11.53 -6.72 -13.41
N LYS A 255 10.87 -7.46 -14.31
CA LYS A 255 10.48 -6.95 -15.63
C LYS A 255 9.51 -5.78 -15.50
N GLU A 256 8.48 -5.92 -14.67
CA GLU A 256 7.50 -4.86 -14.47
C GLU A 256 8.11 -3.65 -13.76
N LEU A 257 8.82 -3.87 -12.64
CA LEU A 257 9.47 -2.80 -11.89
C LEU A 257 10.42 -1.95 -12.75
N ARG A 258 11.18 -2.59 -13.64
CA ARG A 258 12.14 -1.89 -14.51
C ARG A 258 11.50 -0.75 -15.30
N ASN A 259 10.23 -0.87 -15.66
CA ASN A 259 9.51 0.16 -16.41
C ASN A 259 9.31 1.46 -15.61
N TYR A 260 9.43 1.40 -14.29
CA TYR A 260 9.09 2.52 -13.39
C TYR A 260 10.29 3.05 -12.59
N LEU A 261 11.33 2.25 -12.37
CA LEU A 261 12.41 2.55 -11.41
C LEU A 261 13.20 3.85 -11.67
N SER A 262 13.02 4.49 -12.83
CA SER A 262 13.67 5.76 -13.19
C SER A 262 12.78 6.98 -13.05
N TYR A 263 11.48 6.84 -12.77
CA TYR A 263 10.54 7.95 -12.70
C TYR A 263 10.45 8.52 -11.28
N GLU A 264 10.62 9.83 -11.13
CA GLU A 264 10.61 10.53 -9.83
C GLU A 264 9.20 10.78 -9.30
N ASP A 265 8.23 10.93 -10.20
CA ASP A 265 6.81 11.17 -9.91
C ASP A 265 6.00 9.88 -9.70
N VAL A 266 6.67 8.72 -9.60
CA VAL A 266 6.02 7.42 -9.35
C VAL A 266 6.27 6.97 -7.92
N ILE A 267 5.21 6.50 -7.26
CA ILE A 267 5.26 5.79 -5.98
C ILE A 267 5.13 4.29 -6.27
N ILE A 268 6.08 3.52 -5.77
CA ILE A 268 6.07 2.05 -5.86
C ILE A 268 5.65 1.46 -4.53
N SER A 269 4.74 0.49 -4.56
CA SER A 269 4.43 -0.42 -3.47
C SER A 269 4.57 -1.86 -3.93
N LEU A 270 5.24 -2.70 -3.16
CA LEU A 270 5.28 -4.14 -3.42
C LEU A 270 4.06 -4.86 -2.83
N ALA A 271 3.42 -4.25 -1.82
CA ALA A 271 2.22 -4.74 -1.16
C ALA A 271 0.96 -4.00 -1.61
N SER A 272 -0.20 -4.58 -1.34
CA SER A 272 -1.52 -3.98 -1.50
C SER A 272 -2.44 -4.42 -0.38
N GLU A 273 -3.41 -3.58 -0.01
CA GLU A 273 -4.46 -3.89 0.96
C GLU A 273 -5.39 -5.03 0.54
N HIS A 274 -5.33 -5.45 -0.72
CA HIS A 274 -6.24 -6.45 -1.30
C HIS A 274 -5.66 -7.84 -1.41
N ILE A 275 -4.35 -8.01 -1.14
CA ILE A 275 -3.66 -9.28 -1.40
C ILE A 275 -2.67 -9.60 -0.28
N GLY A 276 -2.40 -10.89 -0.05
CA GLY A 276 -1.60 -11.37 1.08
C GLY A 276 -0.16 -10.85 1.14
N ARG A 277 0.50 -11.09 2.25
CA ARG A 277 1.83 -10.59 2.60
C ARG A 277 2.92 -10.95 1.58
N ILE A 278 3.81 -10.01 1.32
CA ILE A 278 4.94 -10.18 0.38
C ILE A 278 5.82 -11.35 0.78
N ASN A 279 6.19 -11.45 2.06
CA ASN A 279 7.09 -12.49 2.54
C ASN A 279 6.52 -13.90 2.37
N SER A 280 5.22 -14.09 2.60
CA SER A 280 4.57 -15.36 2.33
C SER A 280 4.47 -15.66 0.84
N ARG A 281 4.14 -14.67 0.02
CA ARG A 281 3.90 -14.87 -1.42
C ARG A 281 5.17 -15.04 -2.24
N TRP A 282 6.19 -14.24 -1.97
CA TRP A 282 7.40 -14.14 -2.79
C TRP A 282 8.66 -14.49 -2.04
N GLY A 283 8.65 -14.35 -0.71
CA GLY A 283 9.78 -14.59 0.16
C GLY A 283 9.87 -16.02 0.65
N ASP A 284 10.25 -16.15 1.89
CA ASP A 284 10.39 -17.43 2.59
C ASP A 284 9.74 -17.34 3.97
N GLU A 285 8.97 -18.38 4.34
CA GLU A 285 8.26 -18.41 5.63
C GLU A 285 9.08 -19.09 6.73
N LEU A 286 10.22 -19.67 6.40
CA LEU A 286 11.04 -20.48 7.29
C LEU A 286 12.44 -19.87 7.51
N ALA A 287 13.44 -20.44 6.83
CA ALA A 287 14.84 -20.17 7.11
C ALA A 287 15.31 -18.77 6.70
N PHE A 288 14.71 -18.17 5.67
CA PHE A 288 15.17 -16.91 5.08
C PHE A 288 14.13 -15.79 5.18
N ASN A 289 13.19 -15.86 6.16
CA ASN A 289 12.14 -14.85 6.33
C ASN A 289 12.71 -13.44 6.49
N LYS A 290 13.68 -13.28 7.38
CA LYS A 290 14.34 -12.02 7.69
C LYS A 290 15.11 -11.46 6.48
N GLU A 291 15.89 -12.31 5.81
CA GLU A 291 16.69 -11.93 4.63
C GLU A 291 15.79 -11.58 3.44
N ALA A 292 14.69 -12.31 3.26
CA ALA A 292 13.70 -12.03 2.22
C ALA A 292 13.06 -10.65 2.43
N SER A 293 12.60 -10.35 3.65
CA SER A 293 12.04 -9.04 4.00
C SER A 293 13.02 -7.91 3.72
N LYS A 294 14.28 -8.05 4.14
CA LYS A 294 15.33 -7.05 3.90
C LYS A 294 15.63 -6.88 2.41
N SER A 295 15.62 -7.97 1.63
CA SER A 295 15.86 -7.88 0.18
C SER A 295 14.72 -7.18 -0.56
N PHE A 296 13.46 -7.38 -0.13
CA PHE A 296 12.32 -6.63 -0.67
C PHE A 296 12.36 -5.16 -0.21
N ALA A 297 12.77 -4.87 1.03
CA ALA A 297 13.01 -3.51 1.49
C ALA A 297 14.04 -2.79 0.61
N LEU A 298 15.17 -3.45 0.33
CA LEU A 298 16.21 -2.89 -0.53
C LEU A 298 15.70 -2.69 -1.96
N LEU A 299 14.93 -3.64 -2.52
CA LEU A 299 14.34 -3.51 -3.84
C LEU A 299 13.39 -2.30 -3.93
N LEU A 300 12.57 -2.10 -2.90
CA LEU A 300 11.62 -0.98 -2.82
C LEU A 300 12.33 0.37 -2.71
N LEU A 301 13.37 0.45 -1.88
CA LEU A 301 14.00 1.70 -1.49
C LEU A 301 15.22 2.10 -2.34
N ALA A 302 15.83 1.14 -3.06
CA ALA A 302 17.04 1.39 -3.87
C ALA A 302 16.78 2.21 -5.15
N ALA A 303 15.53 2.33 -5.58
CA ALA A 303 15.17 3.08 -6.79
C ALA A 303 14.99 4.57 -6.52
N ARG A 304 14.92 5.37 -7.59
CA ARG A 304 14.68 6.82 -7.50
C ARG A 304 13.24 7.16 -7.08
N ASN A 305 12.32 6.25 -7.33
CA ASN A 305 10.92 6.42 -7.01
C ASN A 305 10.66 6.72 -5.53
N SER A 306 9.56 7.40 -5.27
CA SER A 306 8.92 7.37 -3.96
C SER A 306 8.47 5.94 -3.62
N ALA A 307 8.40 5.62 -2.34
CA ALA A 307 8.11 4.27 -1.87
C ALA A 307 6.93 4.26 -0.89
N ASN A 308 6.06 3.26 -0.99
CA ASN A 308 5.02 3.00 -0.01
C ASN A 308 5.29 1.68 0.72
N ILE A 309 5.37 1.75 2.05
CA ILE A 309 5.48 0.61 2.95
C ILE A 309 4.07 0.30 3.47
N TYR A 310 3.59 -0.91 3.28
CA TYR A 310 2.33 -1.34 3.89
C TYR A 310 2.60 -1.87 5.28
N TYR A 311 1.85 -1.42 6.30
CA TYR A 311 2.11 -1.75 7.71
C TYR A 311 2.32 -3.25 7.94
N GLY A 312 3.37 -3.59 8.68
CA GLY A 312 3.80 -4.95 8.99
C GLY A 312 4.77 -5.57 7.98
N ASP A 313 4.98 -4.98 6.80
CA ASP A 313 6.01 -5.46 5.86
C ASP A 313 7.41 -5.17 6.40
N GLU A 314 7.58 -4.06 7.13
CA GLU A 314 8.81 -3.69 7.81
C GLU A 314 9.19 -4.64 8.95
N LEU A 315 8.20 -5.36 9.50
CA LEU A 315 8.43 -6.42 10.47
C LEU A 315 8.66 -7.79 9.82
N GLY A 316 8.53 -7.89 8.51
CA GLY A 316 8.58 -9.18 7.81
C GLY A 316 7.43 -10.11 8.18
N LEU A 317 6.23 -9.56 8.43
CA LEU A 317 5.06 -10.37 8.78
C LEU A 317 4.68 -11.34 7.67
N LEU A 318 4.22 -12.52 8.09
CA LEU A 318 3.71 -13.58 7.22
C LEU A 318 2.18 -13.51 7.08
N LYS A 319 1.60 -14.47 6.34
CA LYS A 319 0.16 -14.63 6.20
C LYS A 319 -0.54 -14.76 7.56
N ALA A 320 -1.84 -14.59 7.58
CA ALA A 320 -2.66 -14.74 8.78
C ALA A 320 -2.61 -16.18 9.32
N LYS A 321 -2.56 -16.31 10.64
CA LYS A 321 -2.79 -17.57 11.32
C LYS A 321 -4.28 -17.78 11.50
N ILE A 322 -4.84 -18.73 10.79
CA ILE A 322 -6.26 -19.12 10.88
C ILE A 322 -6.32 -20.58 11.27
N GLU A 323 -7.03 -20.85 12.34
CA GLU A 323 -7.20 -22.20 12.89
C GLU A 323 -8.40 -22.94 12.28
N ASP A 324 -9.44 -22.20 11.91
CA ASP A 324 -10.65 -22.73 11.28
C ASP A 324 -11.05 -21.89 10.07
N TYR A 325 -11.10 -22.50 8.91
CA TYR A 325 -11.48 -21.82 7.66
C TYR A 325 -12.94 -21.38 7.63
N ARG A 326 -13.79 -21.90 8.52
CA ARG A 326 -15.18 -21.44 8.70
C ARG A 326 -15.25 -20.05 9.32
N ASP A 327 -14.17 -19.57 9.95
CA ASP A 327 -14.05 -18.20 10.45
C ASP A 327 -13.96 -17.15 9.31
N PHE A 328 -13.84 -17.61 8.06
CA PHE A 328 -13.95 -16.75 6.89
C PHE A 328 -15.40 -16.46 6.54
N ASN A 329 -15.95 -15.38 7.08
CA ASN A 329 -17.32 -14.94 6.79
C ASN A 329 -17.55 -14.50 5.32
N GLU A 330 -16.50 -14.38 4.52
CA GLU A 330 -16.57 -13.93 3.12
C GLU A 330 -16.86 -15.06 2.12
N PHE A 331 -16.91 -16.32 2.59
CA PHE A 331 -17.22 -17.48 1.77
C PHE A 331 -18.45 -18.21 2.23
N ASN A 332 -19.28 -18.53 1.28
CA ASN A 332 -20.12 -19.72 1.45
C ASN A 332 -19.21 -20.95 1.36
N TYR A 333 -18.75 -21.44 2.53
CA TYR A 333 -17.86 -22.60 2.62
C TYR A 333 -18.38 -23.80 1.82
N ASN A 334 -19.69 -24.06 1.88
CA ASN A 334 -20.32 -25.20 1.22
C ASN A 334 -20.31 -25.07 -0.31
N GLU A 335 -20.58 -23.88 -0.86
CA GLU A 335 -20.51 -23.63 -2.30
C GLU A 335 -19.07 -23.71 -2.81
N THR A 336 -18.14 -23.14 -2.08
CA THR A 336 -16.71 -23.20 -2.42
C THR A 336 -16.21 -24.63 -2.41
N LYS A 337 -16.57 -25.42 -1.39
CA LYS A 337 -16.22 -26.85 -1.29
C LYS A 337 -16.77 -27.65 -2.47
N ARG A 338 -18.06 -27.53 -2.78
CA ARG A 338 -18.68 -28.20 -3.93
C ARG A 338 -17.97 -27.85 -5.24
N TYR A 339 -17.69 -26.56 -5.45
CA TYR A 339 -16.97 -26.12 -6.64
C TYR A 339 -15.56 -26.73 -6.74
N LEU A 340 -14.81 -26.80 -5.62
CA LEU A 340 -13.48 -27.40 -5.58
C LEU A 340 -13.52 -28.90 -5.86
N GLU A 341 -14.53 -29.60 -5.34
CA GLU A 341 -14.77 -31.03 -5.61
C GLU A 341 -14.99 -31.27 -7.13
N THR A 342 -15.75 -30.40 -7.83
CA THR A 342 -15.91 -30.51 -9.29
C THR A 342 -14.60 -30.31 -10.07
N LYS A 343 -13.60 -29.70 -9.45
CA LYS A 343 -12.28 -29.44 -10.05
C LYS A 343 -11.19 -30.36 -9.55
N ASN A 344 -11.53 -31.35 -8.70
CA ASN A 344 -10.57 -32.25 -8.02
C ASN A 344 -9.48 -31.49 -7.27
N ILE A 345 -9.82 -30.36 -6.64
CA ILE A 345 -8.91 -29.56 -5.82
C ILE A 345 -9.20 -29.87 -4.34
N SER A 346 -8.16 -30.25 -3.59
CA SER A 346 -8.26 -30.43 -2.14
C SER A 346 -8.64 -29.12 -1.45
N THR A 347 -9.59 -29.19 -0.52
CA THR A 347 -10.04 -28.07 0.30
C THR A 347 -8.87 -27.42 1.05
N ASP A 348 -7.97 -28.23 1.62
CA ASP A 348 -6.81 -27.74 2.36
C ASP A 348 -5.80 -27.00 1.45
N ILE A 349 -5.55 -27.55 0.27
CA ILE A 349 -4.69 -26.88 -0.73
C ILE A 349 -5.28 -25.54 -1.14
N PHE A 350 -6.60 -25.49 -1.33
CA PHE A 350 -7.29 -24.26 -1.69
C PHE A 350 -7.16 -23.19 -0.59
N TYR A 351 -7.53 -23.53 0.66
CA TYR A 351 -7.48 -22.55 1.75
C TYR A 351 -6.06 -22.11 2.07
N ASN A 352 -5.08 -22.99 2.03
CA ASN A 352 -3.69 -22.59 2.16
C ASN A 352 -3.28 -21.62 1.05
N SER A 353 -3.59 -21.94 -0.22
CA SER A 353 -3.32 -21.02 -1.35
C SER A 353 -4.08 -19.70 -1.22
N TYR A 354 -5.30 -19.76 -0.68
CA TYR A 354 -6.15 -18.59 -0.45
C TYR A 354 -5.54 -17.64 0.58
N LEU A 355 -5.01 -18.13 1.69
CA LEU A 355 -4.33 -17.30 2.69
C LEU A 355 -3.14 -16.52 2.13
N TYR A 356 -2.45 -17.07 1.14
CA TYR A 356 -1.36 -16.35 0.47
C TYR A 356 -1.82 -15.15 -0.34
N GLN A 357 -3.08 -15.12 -0.78
CA GLN A 357 -3.58 -14.11 -1.70
C GLN A 357 -4.67 -13.24 -1.11
N HIS A 358 -5.27 -13.65 0.01
CA HIS A 358 -6.42 -12.96 0.56
C HIS A 358 -6.03 -11.75 1.42
N SER A 359 -6.86 -10.73 1.35
CA SER A 359 -6.69 -9.46 2.08
C SER A 359 -6.60 -9.63 3.60
N ILE A 360 -7.19 -10.70 4.17
CA ILE A 360 -7.11 -11.00 5.61
C ILE A 360 -5.65 -11.18 6.08
N SER A 361 -4.81 -11.75 5.22
CA SER A 361 -3.39 -11.99 5.54
C SER A 361 -2.55 -10.72 5.54
N VAL A 362 -2.91 -9.72 4.76
CA VAL A 362 -2.20 -8.44 4.76
C VAL A 362 -2.82 -7.44 5.75
N ASN A 363 -4.11 -7.59 6.05
CA ASN A 363 -4.86 -6.73 6.96
C ASN A 363 -5.00 -7.32 8.37
N ASN A 364 -4.08 -8.19 8.78
CA ASN A 364 -4.03 -8.70 10.14
C ASN A 364 -3.64 -7.57 11.14
N ILE A 365 -3.87 -7.83 12.41
CA ILE A 365 -3.61 -6.89 13.50
C ILE A 365 -2.09 -6.66 13.64
N MET A 366 -1.70 -5.39 13.88
CA MET A 366 -0.31 -5.00 14.13
C MET A 366 0.17 -5.55 15.47
N PRO A 367 1.22 -6.39 15.51
CA PRO A 367 1.78 -6.90 16.75
C PRO A 367 2.81 -5.91 17.32
N TRP A 368 2.54 -5.35 18.50
CA TRP A 368 3.43 -4.38 19.14
C TRP A 368 4.46 -5.04 20.06
N ASN A 369 4.05 -6.03 20.86
CA ASN A 369 4.88 -6.71 21.86
C ASN A 369 4.34 -8.10 22.16
N LEU A 370 4.83 -8.74 23.22
CA LEU A 370 4.39 -10.08 23.67
C LEU A 370 3.28 -10.08 24.73
N GLU A 371 2.72 -8.91 25.07
CA GLU A 371 1.57 -8.81 25.96
C GLU A 371 0.31 -9.44 25.31
N PRO A 372 -0.77 -9.68 26.09
CA PRO A 372 -2.02 -10.18 25.55
C PRO A 372 -2.47 -9.39 24.31
N ASN A 373 -3.02 -10.09 23.32
CA ASN A 373 -3.34 -9.55 22.00
C ASN A 373 -2.16 -8.86 21.32
N PHE A 374 -0.93 -9.32 21.59
CA PHE A 374 0.31 -8.72 21.12
C PHE A 374 0.37 -7.20 21.34
N GLY A 375 -0.17 -6.70 22.44
CA GLY A 375 -0.19 -5.28 22.80
C GLY A 375 -1.06 -4.42 21.89
N PHE A 376 -1.85 -4.98 20.98
CA PHE A 376 -2.78 -4.22 20.14
C PHE A 376 -3.92 -3.62 20.97
N SER A 377 -4.57 -4.44 21.81
CA SER A 377 -5.74 -4.07 22.63
C SER A 377 -5.67 -4.78 23.99
N LYS A 378 -6.23 -4.14 25.01
CA LYS A 378 -6.40 -4.73 26.35
C LYS A 378 -7.73 -5.48 26.50
N ILE A 379 -8.60 -5.43 25.48
CA ILE A 379 -9.89 -6.13 25.54
C ILE A 379 -9.66 -7.64 25.74
N LYS A 380 -10.46 -8.19 26.65
CA LYS A 380 -10.50 -9.64 26.89
C LYS A 380 -11.51 -10.29 25.96
N ASN A 381 -11.77 -11.44 25.81
CA ASN A 381 -12.89 -12.12 25.13
C ASN A 381 -13.17 -11.75 23.67
N LYS A 382 -12.20 -11.15 22.95
CA LYS A 382 -12.28 -10.91 21.51
C LYS A 382 -11.16 -11.65 20.81
N LYS A 383 -11.51 -12.48 19.82
CA LYS A 383 -10.52 -13.17 18.97
C LYS A 383 -10.02 -12.20 17.90
N PHE A 384 -8.72 -12.06 17.80
CA PHE A 384 -8.04 -11.26 16.80
C PHE A 384 -7.23 -12.14 15.85
N ILE A 385 -7.09 -11.72 14.61
CA ILE A 385 -6.30 -12.40 13.60
C ILE A 385 -4.95 -11.72 13.47
N PHE A 386 -3.90 -12.48 13.80
CA PHE A 386 -2.50 -12.04 13.71
C PHE A 386 -1.77 -12.81 12.61
N ALA A 387 -0.58 -12.35 12.24
CA ALA A 387 0.32 -13.08 11.39
C ALA A 387 0.88 -14.33 12.10
N GLU A 388 1.20 -15.37 11.34
CA GLU A 388 1.74 -16.63 11.87
C GLU A 388 2.99 -16.43 12.72
N ASN A 389 3.83 -15.47 12.34
CA ASN A 389 5.09 -15.17 13.00
C ASN A 389 5.05 -13.97 13.97
N SER A 390 3.86 -13.51 14.40
CA SER A 390 3.72 -12.33 15.30
C SER A 390 4.45 -12.49 16.63
N LYS A 391 4.66 -13.72 17.11
CA LYS A 391 5.41 -13.99 18.33
C LYS A 391 6.90 -13.61 18.16
N GLN A 392 7.48 -13.89 17.02
CA GLN A 392 8.87 -13.58 16.68
C GLN A 392 9.01 -12.15 16.14
N ASN A 393 8.11 -11.78 15.24
CA ASN A 393 8.13 -10.53 14.49
C ASN A 393 7.06 -9.56 15.04
N ASN A 394 7.37 -8.90 16.14
CA ASN A 394 6.57 -7.80 16.70
C ASN A 394 7.49 -6.58 16.91
N VAL A 395 6.88 -5.41 17.05
CA VAL A 395 7.64 -4.15 17.07
C VAL A 395 8.73 -4.15 18.13
N VAL A 396 8.46 -4.58 19.37
CA VAL A 396 9.45 -4.57 20.46
C VAL A 396 10.58 -5.57 20.19
N SER A 397 10.25 -6.78 19.73
CA SER A 397 11.27 -7.80 19.41
C SER A 397 12.16 -7.35 18.26
N GLU A 398 11.57 -6.81 17.19
CA GLU A 398 12.29 -6.31 16.03
C GLU A 398 13.12 -5.05 16.36
N PHE A 399 12.61 -4.16 17.20
CA PHE A 399 13.35 -2.96 17.65
C PHE A 399 14.63 -3.34 18.43
N ASN A 400 14.55 -4.34 19.29
CA ASN A 400 15.67 -4.79 20.12
C ASN A 400 16.68 -5.68 19.38
N ASP A 401 16.34 -6.21 18.20
CA ASP A 401 17.26 -7.00 17.35
C ASP A 401 17.92 -6.11 16.28
N PRO A 402 19.21 -5.75 16.43
CA PRO A 402 19.92 -4.93 15.43
C PRO A 402 19.95 -5.55 14.01
N THR A 403 19.71 -6.86 13.93
CA THR A 403 19.73 -7.61 12.68
C THR A 403 18.35 -7.74 12.03
N SER A 404 17.32 -7.20 12.68
CA SER A 404 15.91 -7.33 12.30
C SER A 404 15.57 -6.68 10.95
N SER A 405 14.40 -7.03 10.43
CA SER A 405 13.81 -6.37 9.26
C SER A 405 13.53 -4.90 9.54
N LEU A 406 12.93 -4.58 10.70
CA LEU A 406 12.60 -3.22 11.12
C LEU A 406 13.83 -2.30 11.17
N ASN A 407 14.90 -2.76 11.83
CA ASN A 407 16.15 -2.01 11.89
C ASN A 407 16.82 -1.86 10.52
N PHE A 408 16.63 -2.81 9.63
CA PHE A 408 17.14 -2.71 8.26
C PHE A 408 16.32 -1.70 7.42
N TYR A 409 15.01 -1.64 7.56
CA TYR A 409 14.16 -0.60 6.94
C TYR A 409 14.59 0.79 7.43
N LYS A 410 14.73 0.97 8.75
CA LYS A 410 15.24 2.22 9.33
C LYS A 410 16.60 2.60 8.70
N TYR A 411 17.56 1.68 8.71
CA TYR A 411 18.87 1.90 8.11
C TYR A 411 18.79 2.35 6.64
N LEU A 412 17.93 1.69 5.83
CA LEU A 412 17.79 2.04 4.43
C LEU A 412 17.18 3.45 4.24
N ILE A 413 16.20 3.81 5.07
CA ILE A 413 15.59 5.14 4.99
C ILE A 413 16.59 6.21 5.41
N GLU A 414 17.36 5.98 6.45
CA GLU A 414 18.47 6.86 6.86
C GLU A 414 19.53 6.96 5.76
N PHE A 415 19.91 5.84 5.15
CA PHE A 415 20.89 5.79 4.08
C PHE A 415 20.48 6.63 2.87
N ILE A 416 19.22 6.52 2.40
CA ILE A 416 18.75 7.28 1.23
C ILE A 416 18.54 8.77 1.54
N LYS A 417 18.34 9.15 2.80
CA LYS A 417 18.22 10.55 3.27
C LYS A 417 19.56 11.15 3.69
N ASN A 418 20.61 10.35 3.75
CA ASN A 418 21.96 10.83 4.07
C ASN A 418 22.51 11.71 2.95
N LYS A 419 23.00 12.91 3.28
CA LYS A 419 23.50 13.89 2.32
C LYS A 419 24.58 13.35 1.37
N ASP A 420 25.43 12.43 1.85
CA ASP A 420 26.52 11.84 1.04
C ASP A 420 26.01 10.94 -0.09
N PHE A 421 24.83 10.33 0.10
CA PHE A 421 24.18 9.42 -0.86
C PHE A 421 22.98 10.06 -1.57
N GLU A 422 22.32 11.03 -0.95
CA GLU A 422 21.15 11.72 -1.51
C GLU A 422 21.50 12.35 -2.87
N GLU A 423 22.66 13.01 -2.99
CA GLU A 423 23.11 13.64 -4.23
C GLU A 423 23.27 12.62 -5.37
N ILE A 424 23.92 11.48 -5.12
CA ILE A 424 24.10 10.43 -6.14
C ILE A 424 22.81 9.72 -6.49
N LEU A 425 21.88 9.57 -5.53
CA LEU A 425 20.56 8.97 -5.76
C LEU A 425 19.65 9.89 -6.56
N ASN A 426 19.68 11.20 -6.31
CA ASN A 426 18.81 12.16 -7.00
C ASN A 426 19.36 12.57 -8.37
N ASN A 427 20.67 12.84 -8.47
CA ASN A 427 21.26 13.43 -9.67
C ASN A 427 22.09 12.43 -10.51
N GLY A 428 22.42 11.26 -9.94
CA GLY A 428 23.22 10.25 -10.63
C GLY A 428 22.48 9.62 -11.82
N LYS A 429 23.21 9.31 -12.90
CA LYS A 429 22.66 8.53 -14.01
C LYS A 429 22.34 7.12 -13.54
N ILE A 430 21.05 6.74 -13.56
CA ILE A 430 20.58 5.41 -13.18
C ILE A 430 20.69 4.43 -14.36
N SER A 431 21.07 3.19 -14.10
CA SER A 431 21.08 2.11 -15.06
C SER A 431 20.78 0.76 -14.41
N PHE A 432 20.16 -0.13 -15.17
CA PHE A 432 19.75 -1.46 -14.72
C PHE A 432 20.46 -2.54 -15.53
N SER A 433 20.86 -3.66 -14.89
CA SER A 433 21.48 -4.78 -15.58
C SER A 433 20.49 -5.45 -16.53
N LYS A 434 20.99 -5.87 -17.70
CA LYS A 434 20.22 -6.64 -18.68
C LYS A 434 20.09 -8.13 -18.31
N ASP A 435 20.98 -8.67 -17.47
CA ASP A 435 21.07 -10.11 -17.14
C ASP A 435 20.03 -10.59 -16.11
N VAL A 436 19.13 -9.73 -15.73
CA VAL A 436 18.19 -9.85 -14.60
C VAL A 436 17.15 -10.94 -14.82
N PHE A 437 16.74 -11.16 -16.07
CA PHE A 437 15.50 -11.89 -16.35
C PHE A 437 15.54 -13.40 -16.07
N LYS A 438 16.72 -14.00 -16.02
CA LYS A 438 16.84 -15.47 -15.86
C LYS A 438 17.19 -15.92 -14.44
N LYS A 439 17.72 -15.04 -13.59
CA LYS A 439 18.39 -15.45 -12.34
C LYS A 439 17.77 -14.90 -11.03
N GLY A 440 16.78 -14.01 -11.07
CA GLY A 440 16.19 -13.42 -9.87
C GLY A 440 17.11 -12.41 -9.16
N ILE A 441 18.11 -11.88 -9.87
CA ILE A 441 19.01 -10.82 -9.39
C ILE A 441 18.76 -9.54 -10.16
N ILE A 442 18.67 -8.41 -9.47
CA ILE A 442 18.71 -7.08 -10.07
C ILE A 442 19.96 -6.33 -9.63
N LYS A 443 20.54 -5.56 -10.55
CA LYS A 443 21.60 -4.59 -10.27
C LYS A 443 21.08 -3.21 -10.65
N ILE A 444 20.95 -2.33 -9.66
CA ILE A 444 20.59 -0.92 -9.83
C ILE A 444 21.86 -0.10 -9.58
N LYS A 445 22.32 0.63 -10.59
CA LYS A 445 23.56 1.39 -10.54
C LYS A 445 23.29 2.85 -10.76
N TYR A 446 23.80 3.67 -9.86
CA TYR A 446 23.90 5.12 -9.99
C TYR A 446 25.34 5.52 -10.30
N LYS A 447 25.50 6.48 -11.20
CA LYS A 447 26.80 7.08 -11.51
C LYS A 447 26.68 8.59 -11.46
N LEU A 448 27.47 9.22 -10.61
CA LEU A 448 27.64 10.66 -10.52
C LEU A 448 29.12 10.99 -10.52
N GLN A 449 29.62 11.63 -11.58
CA GLN A 449 31.03 11.88 -11.80
C GLN A 449 31.86 10.56 -11.69
N ASN A 450 32.80 10.48 -10.74
CA ASN A 450 33.63 9.31 -10.49
C ASN A 450 33.00 8.31 -9.50
N LYS A 451 32.01 8.75 -8.70
CA LYS A 451 31.32 7.92 -7.69
C LYS A 451 30.33 6.98 -8.37
N LYS A 452 30.27 5.73 -7.91
CA LYS A 452 29.30 4.72 -8.38
C LYS A 452 28.71 4.00 -7.18
N LEU A 453 27.39 4.15 -7.00
CA LEU A 453 26.60 3.40 -6.03
C LEU A 453 25.90 2.24 -6.76
N LEU A 454 26.01 1.03 -6.24
CA LEU A 454 25.48 -0.18 -6.85
C LEU A 454 24.70 -1.01 -5.81
N PHE A 455 23.44 -1.25 -6.08
CA PHE A 455 22.62 -2.21 -5.36
C PHE A 455 22.57 -3.52 -6.13
N VAL A 456 22.92 -4.64 -5.48
CA VAL A 456 22.84 -5.99 -6.06
C VAL A 456 21.90 -6.81 -5.20
N ILE A 457 20.74 -7.16 -5.73
CA ILE A 457 19.61 -7.69 -4.97
C ILE A 457 19.23 -9.07 -5.49
N ASN A 458 19.33 -10.11 -4.65
CA ASN A 458 18.86 -11.45 -4.93
C ASN A 458 17.49 -11.66 -4.26
N ILE A 459 16.41 -11.72 -5.03
CA ILE A 459 15.06 -12.01 -4.54
C ILE A 459 14.64 -13.45 -4.84
N SER A 460 15.58 -14.38 -4.84
CA SER A 460 15.31 -15.79 -5.10
C SER A 460 15.73 -16.68 -3.92
N LYS A 461 15.03 -17.81 -3.75
CA LYS A 461 15.34 -18.87 -2.79
C LYS A 461 16.60 -19.68 -3.13
N LYS A 462 17.44 -19.19 -4.05
CA LYS A 462 18.63 -19.91 -4.53
C LYS A 462 19.85 -19.02 -4.47
N SER A 463 21.00 -19.62 -4.17
CA SER A 463 22.29 -18.94 -4.34
C SER A 463 22.52 -18.62 -5.81
N ARG A 464 23.13 -17.48 -6.07
CA ARG A 464 23.32 -16.94 -7.43
C ARG A 464 24.74 -16.43 -7.62
N LYS A 465 25.42 -16.95 -8.65
CA LYS A 465 26.72 -16.43 -9.06
C LYS A 465 26.57 -14.99 -9.56
N ILE A 466 27.50 -14.14 -9.13
CA ILE A 466 27.60 -12.74 -9.56
C ILE A 466 29.02 -12.43 -10.01
N HIS A 467 29.13 -11.48 -10.94
CA HIS A 467 30.43 -10.95 -11.35
C HIS A 467 30.43 -9.44 -11.09
N LEU A 468 31.26 -9.03 -10.16
CA LEU A 468 31.44 -7.64 -9.76
C LEU A 468 32.92 -7.28 -9.75
N SER A 469 33.21 -6.01 -10.02
CA SER A 469 34.57 -5.49 -9.93
C SER A 469 35.04 -5.49 -8.47
N LYS A 470 36.28 -5.94 -8.23
CA LYS A 470 36.95 -5.88 -6.92
C LYS A 470 37.17 -4.44 -6.41
N LYS A 471 36.94 -3.42 -7.26
CA LYS A 471 37.07 -2.00 -6.91
C LYS A 471 35.88 -1.44 -6.12
N TYR A 472 34.84 -2.24 -5.89
CA TYR A 472 33.72 -1.86 -5.02
C TYR A 472 34.02 -2.20 -3.56
N GLU A 473 33.52 -1.36 -2.67
CA GLU A 473 33.47 -1.57 -1.22
C GLU A 473 32.03 -1.95 -0.83
N ILE A 474 31.89 -2.92 0.08
CA ILE A 474 30.57 -3.31 0.60
C ILE A 474 30.19 -2.37 1.74
N ILE A 475 29.12 -1.60 1.56
CA ILE A 475 28.55 -0.70 2.56
C ILE A 475 27.65 -1.47 3.54
N LYS A 476 26.76 -2.33 2.98
CA LYS A 476 25.80 -3.10 3.77
C LYS A 476 25.39 -4.38 3.04
N SER A 477 25.07 -5.40 3.84
CA SER A 477 24.45 -6.65 3.39
C SER A 477 23.15 -6.91 4.13
N THR A 478 22.22 -7.66 3.52
CA THR A 478 21.04 -8.21 4.20
C THR A 478 21.41 -9.32 5.19
N TYR A 479 22.58 -9.96 5.01
CA TYR A 479 23.14 -10.94 5.93
C TYR A 479 24.05 -10.22 6.92
N HIS A 480 23.68 -10.18 8.20
CA HIS A 480 24.42 -9.46 9.23
C HIS A 480 25.70 -10.18 9.62
N ASP A 481 25.67 -11.50 9.69
CA ASP A 481 26.76 -12.32 10.25
C ASP A 481 27.90 -12.58 9.26
N LYS A 482 27.72 -12.21 7.99
CA LYS A 482 28.74 -12.36 6.96
C LYS A 482 29.78 -11.25 7.04
N LYS A 483 31.00 -11.61 7.37
CA LYS A 483 32.18 -10.73 7.22
C LYS A 483 32.76 -10.92 5.82
N TYR A 484 32.69 -9.86 5.02
CA TYR A 484 33.25 -9.88 3.66
C TYR A 484 34.65 -9.31 3.68
N LEU A 485 35.65 -10.16 3.43
CA LEU A 485 37.03 -9.71 3.18
C LEU A 485 37.18 -9.16 1.76
N ASN A 486 36.35 -9.65 0.83
CA ASN A 486 36.33 -9.28 -0.58
C ASN A 486 34.91 -9.34 -1.14
N ILE A 487 34.71 -8.78 -2.33
CA ILE A 487 33.46 -8.92 -3.05
C ILE A 487 33.17 -10.40 -3.34
N PRO A 488 32.03 -10.96 -2.93
CA PRO A 488 31.71 -12.36 -3.12
C PRO A 488 31.46 -12.70 -4.60
N ASN A 489 31.75 -13.95 -4.98
CA ASN A 489 31.46 -14.47 -6.33
C ASN A 489 30.01 -14.98 -6.45
N SER A 490 29.31 -15.13 -5.36
CA SER A 490 27.89 -15.54 -5.30
C SER A 490 27.17 -14.85 -4.16
N LEU A 491 25.88 -14.67 -4.32
CA LEU A 491 24.95 -14.28 -3.26
C LEU A 491 24.15 -15.47 -2.81
N ASP A 492 23.95 -15.63 -1.52
CA ASP A 492 23.07 -16.65 -0.95
C ASP A 492 21.58 -16.32 -1.20
N PRO A 493 20.64 -17.21 -0.85
CA PRO A 493 19.21 -16.94 -0.97
C PRO A 493 18.85 -15.62 -0.28
N PHE A 494 18.19 -14.71 -0.99
CA PHE A 494 17.82 -13.39 -0.50
C PHE A 494 18.98 -12.53 0.05
N GLU A 495 20.22 -12.81 -0.32
CA GLU A 495 21.34 -11.96 -0.01
C GLU A 495 21.41 -10.76 -0.96
N SER A 496 21.50 -9.57 -0.42
CA SER A 496 21.57 -8.33 -1.18
C SER A 496 22.63 -7.40 -0.62
N LEU A 497 23.29 -6.64 -1.49
CA LEU A 497 24.42 -5.82 -1.17
C LEU A 497 24.24 -4.36 -1.62
N ILE A 498 24.68 -3.42 -0.79
CA ILE A 498 24.93 -2.03 -1.16
C ILE A 498 26.43 -1.84 -1.31
N LEU A 499 26.84 -1.35 -2.46
CA LEU A 499 28.23 -1.26 -2.87
C LEU A 499 28.57 0.15 -3.37
N LEU A 500 29.69 0.68 -2.92
CA LEU A 500 30.20 1.98 -3.33
C LEU A 500 31.56 1.81 -4.04
N LYS A 501 31.74 2.56 -5.11
CA LYS A 501 33.03 2.78 -5.75
C LYS A 501 33.31 4.27 -5.80
N LYS A 502 34.37 4.69 -5.14
CA LYS A 502 34.91 6.05 -5.20
C LYS A 502 35.70 6.28 -6.49
#